data_02778a2295d10aea676541e67c4cdc30
#
_entry.id   02778a2295d10aea676541e67c4cdc30
#
_cell.length_a   1.000
_cell.length_b   1.000
_cell.length_c   1.000
_cell.angle_alpha   90.00
_cell.angle_beta   90.00
_cell.angle_gamma   90.00
#
_symmetry.space_group_name_H-M   'P 1'
#
loop_
_entity.id
_entity.type
_entity.pdbx_description
1 polymer ?
#
loop_
_entity_poly.entity_id
_entity_poly.type
_entity_poly.pdbx_seq_one_letter_code
_entity_poly.pdbx_strand_id
1 'polypeptide(L)'
;IALETGNADVEVKLVNSALVSIHIDGYKVSNPIGFQGRDVAVQIYTAFAPMVHIGALEKVADELALDLVAVAAEPFAVSRSVLGSDTDSNFTAILADIGGGTTDIAVVNDGGVEGTKMFGIGGRSFTRTIASDLDLSFKDAEKLKLNIDHDKLKPTVKKKVDAAIDKTLEVWLSGVELALGDFDNVDYLPNRILLC
;
A
#
# COMPACT_ATOMS: atom_id res chain seq x y z
N ILE A 1 -8.41 7.67 21.22
CA ILE A 1 -8.50 7.16 19.85
C ILE A 1 -9.02 5.74 19.98
N ALA A 2 -10.31 5.53 19.68
CA ALA A 2 -10.86 4.19 19.58
C ALA A 2 -10.28 3.58 18.29
N LEU A 3 -9.35 2.63 18.44
CA LEU A 3 -8.94 1.79 17.33
C LEU A 3 -10.13 0.90 16.98
N GLU A 4 -10.68 1.03 15.80
CA GLU A 4 -11.62 0.08 15.21
C GLU A 4 -10.88 -1.23 14.85
N THR A 5 -10.23 -1.81 15.82
CA THR A 5 -9.76 -3.18 15.73
C THR A 5 -10.90 -4.04 16.23
N GLY A 6 -11.51 -4.82 15.37
CA GLY A 6 -12.60 -5.75 15.74
C GLY A 6 -12.21 -6.83 16.77
N ASN A 7 -11.07 -6.67 17.44
CA ASN A 7 -10.60 -7.42 18.58
C ASN A 7 -10.06 -6.44 19.63
N ALA A 8 -10.79 -6.25 20.72
CA ALA A 8 -10.50 -5.31 21.80
C ALA A 8 -9.20 -5.59 22.60
N ASP A 9 -8.47 -6.68 22.33
CA ASP A 9 -7.33 -7.16 23.13
C ASP A 9 -6.01 -7.20 22.39
N VAL A 10 -5.88 -6.61 21.18
CA VAL A 10 -4.61 -6.61 20.46
C VAL A 10 -3.80 -5.39 20.85
N GLU A 11 -2.70 -5.61 21.57
CA GLU A 11 -1.73 -4.57 21.88
C GLU A 11 -1.04 -4.08 20.59
N VAL A 12 -1.07 -2.77 20.34
CA VAL A 12 -0.50 -2.14 19.14
C VAL A 12 0.52 -1.06 19.50
N LYS A 13 1.53 -0.89 18.65
CA LYS A 13 2.56 0.15 18.75
C LYS A 13 2.45 1.11 17.58
N LEU A 14 2.56 2.41 17.85
CA LEU A 14 2.70 3.43 16.81
C LEU A 14 4.06 3.22 16.10
N VAL A 15 4.02 2.99 14.80
CA VAL A 15 5.24 2.77 13.99
C VAL A 15 5.59 3.96 13.12
N ASN A 16 4.58 4.69 12.63
CA ASN A 16 4.79 5.93 11.86
C ASN A 16 3.83 7.02 12.29
N SER A 17 4.31 8.26 12.22
CA SER A 17 3.52 9.46 12.33
C SER A 17 4.07 10.51 11.37
N ALA A 18 3.22 11.11 10.55
CA ALA A 18 3.61 12.13 9.59
C ALA A 18 2.54 13.21 9.48
N LEU A 19 2.99 14.46 9.33
CA LEU A 19 2.11 15.57 9.02
C LEU A 19 1.58 15.42 7.59
N VAL A 20 0.26 15.55 7.41
CA VAL A 20 -0.43 15.51 6.12
C VAL A 20 -0.76 16.91 5.65
N SER A 21 -1.46 17.67 6.48
CA SER A 21 -1.83 19.05 6.15
C SER A 21 -2.04 19.90 7.40
N ILE A 22 -1.89 21.21 7.23
CA ILE A 22 -2.22 22.22 8.23
C ILE A 22 -3.20 23.20 7.59
N HIS A 23 -4.27 23.50 8.33
CA HIS A 23 -5.25 24.52 7.95
C HIS A 23 -5.32 25.59 9.03
N ILE A 24 -5.31 26.85 8.63
CA ILE A 24 -5.49 28.02 9.49
C ILE A 24 -6.73 28.77 9.00
N ASP A 25 -7.73 28.91 9.88
CA ASP A 25 -9.03 29.50 9.55
C ASP A 25 -9.68 28.88 8.28
N GLY A 26 -9.50 27.54 8.10
CA GLY A 26 -10.02 26.77 6.96
C GLY A 26 -9.15 26.79 5.69
N TYR A 27 -8.06 27.55 5.65
CA TYR A 27 -7.14 27.60 4.51
C TYR A 27 -5.94 26.67 4.71
N LYS A 28 -5.64 25.82 3.72
CA LYS A 28 -4.44 24.97 3.73
C LYS A 28 -3.18 25.84 3.64
N VAL A 29 -2.21 25.59 4.55
CA VAL A 29 -0.97 26.37 4.66
C VAL A 29 0.22 25.42 4.59
N SER A 30 1.12 25.64 3.62
CA SER A 30 2.32 24.79 3.43
C SER A 30 3.39 25.06 4.48
N ASN A 31 3.57 26.33 4.89
CA ASN A 31 4.49 26.71 5.96
C ASN A 31 3.76 27.58 7.00
N PRO A 32 3.35 26.99 8.14
CA PRO A 32 2.54 27.69 9.14
C PRO A 32 3.35 28.61 10.04
N ILE A 33 4.70 28.59 9.95
CA ILE A 33 5.56 29.36 10.86
C ILE A 33 5.32 30.86 10.69
N GLY A 34 4.92 31.54 11.78
CA GLY A 34 4.63 32.95 11.79
C GLY A 34 3.20 33.34 11.42
N PHE A 35 2.37 32.38 10.98
CA PHE A 35 0.94 32.63 10.77
C PHE A 35 0.18 32.60 12.10
N GLN A 36 -0.86 33.40 12.19
CA GLN A 36 -1.79 33.43 13.31
C GLN A 36 -3.21 33.24 12.78
N GLY A 37 -4.02 32.46 13.47
CA GLY A 37 -5.41 32.21 13.15
C GLY A 37 -6.23 31.94 14.41
N ARG A 38 -7.55 31.93 14.27
CA ARG A 38 -8.48 31.60 15.35
C ARG A 38 -8.69 30.10 15.47
N ASP A 39 -8.64 29.42 14.33
CA ASP A 39 -8.80 27.99 14.22
C ASP A 39 -7.59 27.39 13.50
N VAL A 40 -6.97 26.39 14.13
CA VAL A 40 -5.81 25.67 13.57
C VAL A 40 -6.12 24.18 13.59
N ALA A 41 -6.30 23.60 12.41
CA ALA A 41 -6.48 22.17 12.23
C ALA A 41 -5.20 21.53 11.68
N VAL A 42 -4.81 20.40 12.26
CA VAL A 42 -3.63 19.62 11.85
C VAL A 42 -4.09 18.20 11.54
N GLN A 43 -3.86 17.77 10.32
CA GLN A 43 -4.10 16.39 9.90
C GLN A 43 -2.79 15.61 10.02
N ILE A 44 -2.85 14.47 10.70
CA ILE A 44 -1.68 13.63 10.95
C ILE A 44 -2.01 12.20 10.48
N TYR A 45 -1.18 11.66 9.62
CA TYR A 45 -1.17 10.23 9.31
C TYR A 45 -0.51 9.47 10.46
N THR A 46 -1.13 8.40 10.92
CA THR A 46 -0.58 7.52 11.95
C THR A 46 -0.76 6.06 11.52
N ALA A 47 0.31 5.27 11.62
CA ALA A 47 0.26 3.84 11.39
C ALA A 47 0.62 3.07 12.66
N PHE A 48 -0.16 2.05 12.96
CA PHE A 48 0.03 1.16 14.10
C PHE A 48 0.29 -0.27 13.63
N ALA A 49 1.12 -0.99 14.35
CA ALA A 49 1.34 -2.42 14.11
C ALA A 49 1.11 -3.21 15.39
N PRO A 50 0.54 -4.43 15.30
CA PRO A 50 0.43 -5.33 16.46
C PRO A 50 1.80 -5.64 17.05
N MET A 51 1.89 -5.64 18.39
CA MET A 51 3.15 -5.92 19.10
C MET A 51 3.75 -7.28 18.74
N VAL A 52 2.93 -8.27 18.40
CA VAL A 52 3.41 -9.59 17.95
C VAL A 52 4.26 -9.50 16.69
N HIS A 53 3.93 -8.60 15.74
CA HIS A 53 4.72 -8.40 14.53
C HIS A 53 6.03 -7.66 14.82
N ILE A 54 5.98 -6.66 15.72
CA ILE A 54 7.18 -5.94 16.14
C ILE A 54 8.15 -6.88 16.84
N GLY A 55 7.67 -7.68 17.81
CA GLY A 55 8.50 -8.67 18.50
C GLY A 55 9.08 -9.73 17.58
N ALA A 56 8.37 -10.12 16.51
CA ALA A 56 8.91 -11.04 15.51
C ALA A 56 10.07 -10.41 14.72
N LEU A 57 9.96 -9.13 14.35
CA LEU A 57 11.05 -8.40 13.68
C LEU A 57 12.27 -8.20 14.60
N GLU A 58 12.04 -7.83 15.86
CA GLU A 58 13.07 -7.70 16.87
C GLU A 58 13.83 -9.02 17.04
N LYS A 59 13.10 -10.14 17.15
CA LYS A 59 13.72 -11.47 17.28
C LYS A 59 14.57 -11.85 16.06
N VAL A 60 14.09 -11.54 14.83
CA VAL A 60 14.87 -11.79 13.61
C VAL A 60 16.14 -10.94 13.60
N ALA A 61 16.07 -9.68 14.01
CA ALA A 61 17.24 -8.81 14.11
C ALA A 61 18.26 -9.37 15.13
N ASP A 62 17.80 -9.78 16.31
CA ASP A 62 18.65 -10.36 17.35
C ASP A 62 19.36 -11.65 16.88
N GLU A 63 18.62 -12.57 16.22
CA GLU A 63 19.20 -13.82 15.70
C GLU A 63 20.24 -13.58 14.59
N LEU A 64 20.12 -12.46 13.87
CA LEU A 64 21.09 -12.06 12.85
C LEU A 64 22.19 -11.12 13.37
N ALA A 65 22.19 -10.83 14.67
CA ALA A 65 23.09 -9.86 15.32
C ALA A 65 23.04 -8.46 14.63
N LEU A 66 21.82 -8.00 14.31
CA LEU A 66 21.52 -6.71 13.70
C LEU A 66 20.78 -5.81 14.69
N ASP A 67 21.01 -4.51 14.62
CA ASP A 67 20.22 -3.51 15.33
C ASP A 67 18.96 -3.15 14.52
N LEU A 68 17.78 -3.30 15.12
CA LEU A 68 16.53 -2.85 14.53
C LEU A 68 16.40 -1.33 14.68
N VAL A 69 16.81 -0.58 13.68
CA VAL A 69 16.87 0.89 13.71
C VAL A 69 15.47 1.52 13.63
N ALA A 70 14.60 1.00 12.78
CA ALA A 70 13.25 1.52 12.59
C ALA A 70 12.31 0.46 12.01
N VAL A 71 11.00 0.63 12.25
CA VAL A 71 9.92 -0.12 11.60
C VAL A 71 9.03 0.90 10.90
N ALA A 72 8.71 0.63 9.64
CA ALA A 72 7.83 1.48 8.85
C ALA A 72 6.71 0.65 8.21
N ALA A 73 5.51 1.24 8.12
CA ALA A 73 4.45 0.68 7.29
C ALA A 73 4.86 0.79 5.81
N GLU A 74 4.66 -0.29 5.04
CA GLU A 74 5.11 -0.38 3.65
C GLU A 74 4.61 0.77 2.77
N PRO A 75 3.31 1.14 2.75
CA PRO A 75 2.84 2.26 1.94
C PRO A 75 3.48 3.61 2.30
N PHE A 76 3.81 3.80 3.58
CA PHE A 76 4.54 4.99 4.03
C PHE A 76 5.99 4.98 3.53
N ALA A 77 6.67 3.85 3.61
CA ALA A 77 8.05 3.71 3.13
C ALA A 77 8.14 3.91 1.61
N VAL A 78 7.21 3.31 0.84
CA VAL A 78 7.11 3.49 -0.61
C VAL A 78 6.87 4.97 -0.96
N SER A 79 5.92 5.63 -0.29
CA SER A 79 5.66 7.05 -0.52
C SER A 79 6.91 7.90 -0.31
N ARG A 80 7.66 7.65 0.76
CA ARG A 80 8.90 8.37 1.07
C ARG A 80 10.02 8.08 0.08
N SER A 81 10.12 6.86 -0.44
CA SER A 81 11.12 6.50 -1.45
C SER A 81 10.88 7.20 -2.79
N VAL A 82 9.61 7.40 -3.15
CA VAL A 82 9.19 8.09 -4.39
C VAL A 82 9.32 9.61 -4.26
N LEU A 83 8.94 10.15 -3.09
CA LEU A 83 9.02 11.58 -2.81
C LEU A 83 10.46 12.07 -2.57
N GLY A 84 11.35 11.16 -2.16
CA GLY A 84 12.67 11.54 -1.67
C GLY A 84 12.59 12.25 -0.31
N SER A 85 13.63 13.03 0.02
CA SER A 85 13.71 13.83 1.23
C SER A 85 13.03 15.21 1.10
N ASP A 86 12.47 15.52 -0.08
CA ASP A 86 11.88 16.83 -0.36
C ASP A 86 10.44 16.87 0.17
N THR A 87 10.26 17.51 1.32
CA THR A 87 8.96 17.69 1.99
C THR A 87 8.09 18.75 1.32
N ASP A 88 8.65 19.53 0.39
CA ASP A 88 7.95 20.59 -0.34
C ASP A 88 7.45 20.11 -1.72
N SER A 89 7.49 18.81 -1.98
CA SER A 89 7.05 18.28 -3.26
C SER A 89 5.51 18.35 -3.39
N ASN A 90 5.03 18.98 -4.45
CA ASN A 90 3.61 18.92 -4.87
C ASN A 90 3.26 17.55 -5.48
N PHE A 91 3.86 16.48 -4.97
CA PHE A 91 3.66 15.15 -5.49
C PHE A 91 2.28 14.63 -5.07
N THR A 92 1.48 14.28 -6.06
CA THR A 92 0.13 13.77 -5.87
C THR A 92 -0.06 12.52 -6.72
N ALA A 93 -0.33 11.38 -6.10
CA ALA A 93 -0.52 10.10 -6.78
C ALA A 93 -1.23 9.08 -5.88
N ILE A 94 -1.80 8.06 -6.51
CA ILE A 94 -2.16 6.80 -5.88
C ILE A 94 -0.94 5.88 -6.01
N LEU A 95 -0.49 5.29 -4.92
CA LEU A 95 0.53 4.25 -4.91
C LEU A 95 -0.16 2.90 -4.73
N ALA A 96 0.16 1.94 -5.57
CA ALA A 96 -0.34 0.57 -5.47
C ALA A 96 0.84 -0.39 -5.40
N ASP A 97 1.10 -0.90 -4.21
CA ASP A 97 2.10 -1.94 -3.97
C ASP A 97 1.44 -3.31 -4.11
N ILE A 98 1.85 -4.06 -5.13
CA ILE A 98 1.27 -5.36 -5.49
C ILE A 98 2.21 -6.46 -5.04
N GLY A 99 2.10 -6.82 -3.77
CA GLY A 99 2.90 -7.88 -3.18
C GLY A 99 2.49 -9.29 -3.63
N GLY A 100 3.10 -10.30 -3.02
CA GLY A 100 2.76 -11.69 -3.31
C GLY A 100 1.38 -12.12 -2.81
N GLY A 101 0.89 -11.59 -1.69
CA GLY A 101 -0.36 -11.98 -1.04
C GLY A 101 -1.39 -10.86 -0.94
N THR A 102 -0.96 -9.64 -0.89
CA THR A 102 -1.75 -8.43 -0.65
C THR A 102 -1.48 -7.38 -1.72
N THR A 103 -2.41 -6.44 -1.83
CA THR A 103 -2.20 -5.18 -2.52
C THR A 103 -2.46 -4.06 -1.53
N ASP A 104 -1.50 -3.15 -1.40
CA ASP A 104 -1.55 -2.00 -0.54
C ASP A 104 -1.74 -0.73 -1.38
N ILE A 105 -2.78 0.04 -1.08
CA ILE A 105 -3.11 1.29 -1.76
C ILE A 105 -2.82 2.45 -0.81
N ALA A 106 -2.07 3.44 -1.26
CA ALA A 106 -1.91 4.70 -0.56
C ALA A 106 -2.32 5.87 -1.45
N VAL A 107 -3.02 6.84 -0.87
CA VAL A 107 -3.32 8.11 -1.52
C VAL A 107 -2.38 9.17 -0.96
N VAL A 108 -1.63 9.81 -1.85
CA VAL A 108 -0.68 10.88 -1.53
C VAL A 108 -1.13 12.16 -2.22
N ASN A 109 -1.32 13.22 -1.45
CA ASN A 109 -1.65 14.55 -1.94
C ASN A 109 -0.62 15.56 -1.41
N ASP A 110 -0.03 16.35 -2.31
CA ASP A 110 0.97 17.38 -1.98
C ASP A 110 2.08 16.84 -1.05
N GLY A 111 2.56 15.62 -1.31
CA GLY A 111 3.58 14.96 -0.51
C GLY A 111 3.11 14.35 0.81
N GLY A 112 1.87 14.56 1.23
CA GLY A 112 1.28 13.96 2.43
C GLY A 112 0.53 12.66 2.13
N VAL A 113 0.72 11.63 2.96
CA VAL A 113 -0.07 10.39 2.88
C VAL A 113 -1.41 10.64 3.55
N GLU A 114 -2.48 10.73 2.77
CA GLU A 114 -3.86 10.95 3.26
C GLU A 114 -4.42 9.70 3.95
N GLY A 115 -4.07 8.52 3.43
CA GLY A 115 -4.50 7.26 4.00
C GLY A 115 -3.94 6.07 3.24
N THR A 116 -4.16 4.89 3.83
CA THR A 116 -3.77 3.61 3.25
C THR A 116 -4.87 2.58 3.41
N LYS A 117 -5.05 1.72 2.43
CA LYS A 117 -5.97 0.57 2.44
C LYS A 117 -5.25 -0.66 1.93
N MET A 118 -5.64 -1.84 2.40
CA MET A 118 -5.05 -3.11 1.99
C MET A 118 -6.13 -4.14 1.75
N PHE A 119 -5.92 -4.98 0.72
CA PHE A 119 -6.78 -6.15 0.48
C PHE A 119 -5.96 -7.39 0.10
N GLY A 120 -6.52 -8.57 0.38
CA GLY A 120 -5.83 -9.86 0.33
C GLY A 120 -5.72 -10.50 -1.06
N ILE A 121 -5.45 -9.72 -2.12
CA ILE A 121 -5.21 -10.20 -3.48
C ILE A 121 -3.88 -9.66 -3.97
N GLY A 122 -2.96 -10.54 -4.32
CA GLY A 122 -1.64 -10.20 -4.85
C GLY A 122 -1.19 -11.26 -5.87
N GLY A 123 0.07 -11.23 -6.25
CA GLY A 123 0.65 -12.06 -7.32
C GLY A 123 0.39 -13.56 -7.20
N ARG A 124 0.26 -14.09 -5.97
CA ARG A 124 -0.07 -15.51 -5.73
C ARG A 124 -1.49 -15.90 -6.13
N SER A 125 -2.44 -14.95 -6.13
CA SER A 125 -3.81 -15.20 -6.56
C SER A 125 -3.83 -15.46 -8.07
N PHE A 126 -3.11 -14.68 -8.86
CA PHE A 126 -2.92 -14.92 -10.30
C PHE A 126 -2.30 -16.28 -10.57
N THR A 127 -1.24 -16.64 -9.83
CA THR A 127 -0.57 -17.94 -9.96
C THR A 127 -1.52 -19.10 -9.64
N ARG A 128 -2.35 -18.99 -8.60
CA ARG A 128 -3.34 -20.01 -8.24
C ARG A 128 -4.38 -20.21 -9.32
N THR A 129 -4.87 -19.13 -9.93
CA THR A 129 -5.85 -19.21 -11.02
C THR A 129 -5.24 -19.91 -12.24
N ILE A 130 -4.00 -19.55 -12.64
CA ILE A 130 -3.27 -20.21 -13.72
C ILE A 130 -3.09 -21.71 -13.41
N ALA A 131 -2.67 -22.04 -12.19
CA ALA A 131 -2.48 -23.43 -11.76
C ALA A 131 -3.78 -24.24 -11.87
N SER A 132 -4.89 -23.69 -11.39
CA SER A 132 -6.21 -24.32 -11.44
C SER A 132 -6.74 -24.48 -12.87
N ASP A 133 -6.66 -23.43 -13.68
CA ASP A 133 -7.24 -23.43 -15.04
C ASP A 133 -6.45 -24.29 -16.03
N LEU A 134 -5.14 -24.47 -15.79
CA LEU A 134 -4.26 -25.25 -16.67
C LEU A 134 -3.89 -26.64 -16.08
N ASP A 135 -4.42 -27.00 -14.92
CA ASP A 135 -4.08 -28.25 -14.18
C ASP A 135 -2.57 -28.40 -13.96
N LEU A 136 -1.95 -27.35 -13.39
CA LEU A 136 -0.50 -27.28 -13.17
C LEU A 136 -0.15 -27.19 -11.68
N SER A 137 1.09 -27.57 -11.35
CA SER A 137 1.64 -27.23 -10.03
C SER A 137 1.75 -25.71 -9.87
N PHE A 138 1.65 -25.22 -8.63
CA PHE A 138 1.85 -23.80 -8.34
C PHE A 138 3.20 -23.28 -8.90
N LYS A 139 4.27 -24.08 -8.75
CA LYS A 139 5.61 -23.75 -9.24
C LYS A 139 5.66 -23.60 -10.77
N ASP A 140 4.98 -24.47 -11.51
CA ASP A 140 4.98 -24.40 -12.98
C ASP A 140 4.07 -23.27 -13.48
N ALA A 141 2.94 -23.03 -12.83
CA ALA A 141 2.09 -21.86 -13.08
C ALA A 141 2.83 -20.54 -12.83
N GLU A 142 3.61 -20.43 -11.75
CA GLU A 142 4.44 -19.26 -11.47
C GLU A 142 5.46 -19.01 -12.56
N LYS A 143 6.13 -20.07 -13.06
CA LYS A 143 7.05 -19.95 -14.18
C LYS A 143 6.37 -19.47 -15.45
N LEU A 144 5.13 -19.91 -15.73
CA LEU A 144 4.38 -19.44 -16.89
C LEU A 144 4.04 -17.96 -16.74
N LYS A 145 3.55 -17.55 -15.57
CA LYS A 145 3.23 -16.14 -15.26
C LYS A 145 4.44 -15.24 -15.49
N LEU A 146 5.60 -15.60 -14.95
CA LEU A 146 6.83 -14.81 -15.07
C LEU A 146 7.42 -14.76 -16.49
N ASN A 147 7.01 -15.65 -17.38
CA ASN A 147 7.50 -15.71 -18.77
C ASN A 147 6.49 -15.20 -19.81
N ILE A 148 5.38 -14.60 -19.39
CA ILE A 148 4.31 -14.20 -20.30
C ILE A 148 4.76 -13.12 -21.31
N ASP A 149 5.64 -12.22 -20.89
CA ASP A 149 6.13 -11.09 -21.71
C ASP A 149 7.40 -11.40 -22.50
N HIS A 150 7.95 -12.61 -22.34
CA HIS A 150 9.26 -12.95 -22.94
C HIS A 150 9.16 -13.68 -24.29
N ASP A 151 7.99 -13.70 -24.97
CA ASP A 151 7.74 -14.43 -26.22
C ASP A 151 8.17 -15.92 -26.19
N LYS A 152 8.37 -16.47 -24.99
CA LYS A 152 8.83 -17.85 -24.78
C LYS A 152 7.69 -18.86 -24.73
N LEU A 153 6.45 -18.38 -24.63
CA LEU A 153 5.28 -19.24 -24.56
C LEU A 153 4.70 -19.53 -25.95
N LYS A 154 4.31 -20.78 -26.17
CA LYS A 154 3.53 -21.13 -27.38
C LYS A 154 2.24 -20.31 -27.39
N PRO A 155 1.77 -19.79 -28.55
CA PRO A 155 0.58 -18.93 -28.63
C PRO A 155 -0.67 -19.52 -27.96
N THR A 156 -0.86 -20.84 -28.07
CA THR A 156 -1.99 -21.55 -27.45
C THR A 156 -1.92 -21.59 -25.92
N VAL A 157 -0.70 -21.68 -25.35
CA VAL A 157 -0.47 -21.63 -23.90
C VAL A 157 -0.64 -20.21 -23.41
N LYS A 158 -0.03 -19.23 -24.11
CA LYS A 158 -0.17 -17.81 -23.78
C LYS A 158 -1.64 -17.41 -23.67
N LYS A 159 -2.45 -17.73 -24.68
CA LYS A 159 -3.89 -17.43 -24.66
C LYS A 159 -4.63 -17.99 -23.43
N LYS A 160 -4.26 -19.18 -22.96
CA LYS A 160 -4.86 -19.78 -21.77
C LYS A 160 -4.40 -19.07 -20.49
N VAL A 161 -3.12 -18.69 -20.42
CA VAL A 161 -2.55 -17.95 -19.30
C VAL A 161 -3.16 -16.54 -19.23
N ASP A 162 -3.26 -15.84 -20.37
CA ASP A 162 -3.92 -14.53 -20.46
C ASP A 162 -5.37 -14.61 -19.93
N ALA A 163 -6.16 -15.59 -20.39
CA ALA A 163 -7.53 -15.76 -19.92
C ALA A 163 -7.64 -16.04 -18.41
N ALA A 164 -6.68 -16.78 -17.83
CA ALA A 164 -6.63 -17.02 -16.39
C ALA A 164 -6.24 -15.75 -15.61
N ILE A 165 -5.34 -14.93 -16.16
CA ILE A 165 -4.95 -13.65 -15.60
C ILE A 165 -6.14 -12.68 -15.63
N ASP A 166 -6.86 -12.56 -16.74
CA ASP A 166 -8.01 -11.68 -16.91
C ASP A 166 -9.07 -11.91 -15.82
N LYS A 167 -9.38 -13.17 -15.51
CA LYS A 167 -10.31 -13.53 -14.44
C LYS A 167 -9.90 -12.97 -13.08
N THR A 168 -8.60 -13.09 -12.74
CA THR A 168 -8.10 -12.59 -11.46
C THR A 168 -7.99 -11.07 -11.47
N LEU A 169 -7.67 -10.48 -12.63
CA LEU A 169 -7.57 -9.05 -12.82
C LEU A 169 -8.91 -8.34 -12.58
N GLU A 170 -10.02 -8.91 -13.06
CA GLU A 170 -11.37 -8.36 -12.79
C GLU A 170 -11.67 -8.30 -11.29
N VAL A 171 -11.33 -9.37 -10.54
CA VAL A 171 -11.52 -9.41 -9.09
C VAL A 171 -10.57 -8.43 -8.39
N TRP A 172 -9.32 -8.34 -8.85
CA TRP A 172 -8.34 -7.41 -8.32
C TRP A 172 -8.74 -5.96 -8.54
N LEU A 173 -9.23 -5.60 -9.73
CA LEU A 173 -9.74 -4.25 -10.04
C LEU A 173 -10.93 -3.89 -9.14
N SER A 174 -11.86 -4.82 -8.91
CA SER A 174 -12.95 -4.58 -7.96
C SER A 174 -12.43 -4.32 -6.54
N GLY A 175 -11.36 -5.00 -6.13
CA GLY A 175 -10.67 -4.74 -4.86
C GLY A 175 -10.06 -3.33 -4.80
N VAL A 176 -9.45 -2.88 -5.89
CA VAL A 176 -8.92 -1.50 -6.01
C VAL A 176 -10.04 -0.47 -5.94
N GLU A 177 -11.15 -0.68 -6.68
CA GLU A 177 -12.30 0.22 -6.66
C GLU A 177 -12.90 0.35 -5.27
N LEU A 178 -13.07 -0.77 -4.55
CA LEU A 178 -13.56 -0.77 -3.17
C LEU A 178 -12.59 -0.04 -2.25
N ALA A 179 -11.29 -0.34 -2.34
CA ALA A 179 -10.28 0.31 -1.51
C ALA A 179 -10.22 1.82 -1.75
N LEU A 180 -10.35 2.27 -2.99
CA LEU A 180 -10.38 3.69 -3.33
C LEU A 180 -11.69 4.36 -2.90
N GLY A 181 -12.82 3.65 -2.96
CA GLY A 181 -14.11 4.15 -2.49
C GLY A 181 -14.20 4.36 -0.98
N ASP A 182 -13.34 3.72 -0.21
CA ASP A 182 -13.28 3.81 1.25
C ASP A 182 -12.42 4.98 1.79
N PHE A 183 -11.93 5.88 0.93
CA PHE A 183 -11.20 7.07 1.36
C PHE A 183 -12.16 8.25 1.58
N ASP A 184 -12.84 8.26 2.73
CA ASP A 184 -13.86 9.27 3.07
C ASP A 184 -13.31 10.69 3.28
N ASN A 185 -11.99 10.82 3.51
CA ASN A 185 -11.32 12.09 3.83
C ASN A 185 -10.57 12.70 2.64
N VAL A 186 -10.76 12.16 1.42
CA VAL A 186 -10.07 12.61 0.21
C VAL A 186 -11.09 13.30 -0.70
N ASP A 187 -10.99 14.62 -0.86
CA ASP A 187 -11.90 15.41 -1.67
C ASP A 187 -11.92 14.98 -3.15
N TYR A 188 -10.77 14.53 -3.66
CA TYR A 188 -10.62 13.99 -5.02
C TYR A 188 -9.45 13.02 -5.09
N LEU A 189 -9.61 11.96 -5.87
CA LEU A 189 -8.54 10.99 -6.12
C LEU A 189 -7.54 11.53 -7.14
N PRO A 190 -6.23 11.34 -6.93
CA PRO A 190 -5.21 11.65 -7.90
C PRO A 190 -5.43 10.94 -9.24
N ASN A 191 -5.08 11.61 -10.34
CA ASN A 191 -5.17 11.04 -11.69
C ASN A 191 -3.91 10.27 -12.12
N ARG A 192 -2.94 10.11 -11.22
CA ARG A 192 -1.70 9.35 -11.43
C ARG A 192 -1.69 8.15 -10.51
N ILE A 193 -1.39 6.99 -11.09
CA ILE A 193 -1.18 5.75 -10.33
C ILE A 193 0.27 5.29 -10.56
N LEU A 194 0.97 4.96 -9.48
CA LEU A 194 2.29 4.32 -9.51
C LEU A 194 2.14 2.91 -8.98
N LEU A 195 2.63 1.95 -9.75
CA LEU A 195 2.66 0.53 -9.40
C LEU A 195 4.06 0.17 -8.91
N CYS A 196 4.15 -0.60 -7.83
CA CYS A 196 5.38 -1.14 -7.24
C CYS A 196 5.16 -2.58 -6.77
#